data_e73b94fb5d9a877ccecb7e4d292469d2
#
_entry.id   e73b94fb5d9a877ccecb7e4d292469d2
#
_cell.length_a   1.000
_cell.length_b   1.000
_cell.length_c   1.000
_cell.angle_alpha   90.00
_cell.angle_beta   90.00
_cell.angle_gamma   90.00
#
_symmetry.space_group_name_H-M   'P 1'
#
loop_
_entity.id
_entity.type
_entity.pdbx_description
1 polymer ?
#
loop_
_entity_poly.entity_id
_entity_poly.type
_entity_poly.pdbx_seq_one_letter_code
_entity_poly.pdbx_strand_id
1 'polypeptide(L)'
;WNLWDIENGEIPNGRNVLLASVDTGVDYTHPDLQSNAWINQGEIPSWMLEAGLDSDSDGYIEADEVVSFLQDFGDLNGDGEVNLRDAVSDGSPFEDSIDDDGNGYTDDILGWDTSGWYGPDDNDPFPKEDASAGGGWAHGTHVAGILAATTDNDLGMSSTSYNAKFISVKTSRENQSDDDPGVNDGYAGITYAAKAGYFSGLFTIINNSWGGGGFSSSDNLSPE
;
A
#
# COMPACT_ATOMS: atom_id res chain seq x y z
N TRP A 1 26.47 -11.20 -4.42
CA TRP A 1 26.17 -11.11 -2.99
C TRP A 1 24.83 -11.76 -2.78
N ASN A 2 24.77 -12.98 -2.21
CA ASN A 2 23.52 -13.51 -1.72
C ASN A 2 23.23 -12.80 -0.40
N LEU A 3 22.42 -11.75 -0.45
CA LEU A 3 21.92 -11.06 0.74
C LEU A 3 21.02 -12.01 1.56
N TRP A 4 20.48 -13.00 0.88
CA TRP A 4 19.55 -13.98 1.40
C TRP A 4 20.22 -15.35 1.40
N ASP A 5 20.52 -15.85 2.60
CA ASP A 5 21.03 -17.22 2.77
C ASP A 5 19.83 -18.17 2.72
N ILE A 6 19.49 -18.58 1.50
CA ILE A 6 18.38 -19.52 1.29
C ILE A 6 18.86 -20.90 1.72
N GLU A 7 18.71 -21.23 2.99
CA GLU A 7 18.93 -22.57 3.47
C GLU A 7 17.90 -23.53 2.85
N ASN A 8 18.36 -24.61 2.26
CA ASN A 8 17.55 -25.68 1.66
C ASN A 8 16.87 -25.37 0.32
N GLY A 9 17.14 -24.25 -0.33
CA GLY A 9 16.60 -23.90 -1.66
C GLY A 9 15.13 -23.45 -1.65
N GLU A 10 14.59 -23.14 -0.49
CA GLU A 10 13.26 -22.55 -0.37
C GLU A 10 13.37 -21.03 -0.46
N ILE A 11 12.66 -20.43 -1.41
CA ILE A 11 12.55 -18.99 -1.54
C ILE A 11 11.48 -18.51 -0.55
N PRO A 12 11.80 -17.56 0.36
CA PRO A 12 10.78 -16.97 1.22
C PRO A 12 9.65 -16.37 0.39
N ASN A 13 8.41 -16.69 0.68
CA ASN A 13 7.28 -16.12 -0.05
C ASN A 13 6.80 -14.77 0.50
N GLY A 14 7.30 -14.34 1.65
CA GLY A 14 6.97 -13.06 2.26
C GLY A 14 5.53 -12.90 2.78
N ARG A 15 4.65 -13.85 2.53
CA ARG A 15 3.21 -13.77 2.80
C ARG A 15 2.83 -13.66 4.28
N ASN A 16 3.77 -13.93 5.20
CA ASN A 16 3.51 -13.89 6.65
C ASN A 16 3.91 -12.57 7.31
N VAL A 17 4.48 -11.65 6.56
CA VAL A 17 4.94 -10.35 7.03
C VAL A 17 4.37 -9.25 6.16
N LEU A 18 3.70 -8.29 6.78
CA LEU A 18 3.20 -7.09 6.14
C LEU A 18 4.11 -5.91 6.47
N LEU A 19 4.61 -5.23 5.46
CA LEU A 19 5.42 -4.02 5.60
C LEU A 19 4.55 -2.80 5.35
N ALA A 20 4.21 -2.03 6.37
CA ALA A 20 3.42 -0.83 6.18
C ALA A 20 4.31 0.38 5.92
N SER A 21 4.11 1.07 4.80
CA SER A 21 4.70 2.38 4.51
C SER A 21 3.69 3.46 4.89
N VAL A 22 3.83 4.02 6.10
CA VAL A 22 2.99 5.13 6.58
C VAL A 22 3.67 6.43 6.18
N ASP A 23 3.28 7.01 5.05
CA ASP A 23 4.03 8.07 4.38
C ASP A 23 3.13 8.96 3.51
N THR A 24 3.68 9.54 2.44
CA THR A 24 2.97 10.39 1.46
C THR A 24 2.09 9.62 0.47
N GLY A 25 1.91 8.31 0.65
CA GLY A 25 1.35 7.40 -0.31
C GLY A 25 2.43 6.68 -1.12
N VAL A 26 2.09 5.58 -1.76
CA VAL A 26 2.99 4.78 -2.60
C VAL A 26 2.38 4.60 -3.98
N ASP A 27 3.15 4.87 -5.02
CA ASP A 27 2.81 4.43 -6.37
C ASP A 27 2.93 2.89 -6.43
N TYR A 28 1.83 2.23 -6.09
CA TYR A 28 1.73 0.76 -6.08
C TYR A 28 1.57 0.17 -7.49
N THR A 29 1.49 1.02 -8.53
CA THR A 29 1.55 0.59 -9.94
C THR A 29 2.96 0.58 -10.50
N HIS A 30 3.93 1.12 -9.73
CA HIS A 30 5.32 1.15 -10.15
C HIS A 30 5.84 -0.25 -10.49
N PRO A 31 6.48 -0.47 -11.66
CA PRO A 31 6.87 -1.81 -12.13
C PRO A 31 7.76 -2.61 -11.18
N ASP A 32 8.53 -1.93 -10.33
CA ASP A 32 9.41 -2.56 -9.34
C ASP A 32 8.72 -2.81 -7.98
N LEU A 33 7.46 -2.40 -7.83
CA LEU A 33 6.69 -2.50 -6.59
C LEU A 33 5.42 -3.34 -6.74
N GLN A 34 4.75 -3.25 -7.88
CA GLN A 34 3.39 -3.76 -8.09
C GLN A 34 3.20 -5.22 -7.62
N SER A 35 4.11 -6.12 -7.97
CA SER A 35 4.00 -7.54 -7.60
C SER A 35 4.14 -7.80 -6.10
N ASN A 36 4.70 -6.84 -5.34
CA ASN A 36 4.79 -6.90 -3.89
C ASN A 36 3.74 -6.02 -3.19
N ALA A 37 2.85 -5.36 -3.93
CA ALA A 37 1.69 -4.71 -3.32
C ALA A 37 0.84 -5.77 -2.58
N TRP A 38 0.48 -5.44 -1.34
CA TRP A 38 -0.40 -6.29 -0.55
C TRP A 38 -1.84 -6.15 -1.03
N ILE A 39 -2.52 -7.26 -1.14
CA ILE A 39 -3.95 -7.31 -1.39
C ILE A 39 -4.63 -7.75 -0.11
N ASN A 40 -5.59 -6.96 0.38
CA ASN A 40 -6.37 -7.34 1.54
C ASN A 40 -7.28 -8.53 1.21
N GLN A 41 -6.86 -9.72 1.59
CA GLN A 41 -7.58 -10.96 1.32
C GLN A 41 -8.97 -10.97 1.98
N GLY A 42 -9.13 -10.20 3.04
CA GLY A 42 -10.38 -10.08 3.78
C GLY A 42 -11.43 -9.21 3.09
N GLU A 43 -11.00 -8.29 2.23
CA GLU A 43 -11.86 -7.37 1.46
C GLU A 43 -12.24 -7.93 0.08
N ILE A 44 -11.93 -9.19 -0.21
CA ILE A 44 -12.26 -9.80 -1.50
C ILE A 44 -13.67 -10.40 -1.46
N PRO A 45 -14.65 -9.87 -2.21
CA PRO A 45 -15.97 -10.44 -2.29
C PRO A 45 -15.93 -11.90 -2.76
N SER A 46 -16.60 -12.78 -2.04
CA SER A 46 -16.51 -14.24 -2.25
C SER A 46 -16.90 -14.69 -3.68
N TRP A 47 -17.77 -13.93 -4.36
CA TRP A 47 -18.16 -14.24 -5.73
C TRP A 47 -17.01 -14.10 -6.74
N MET A 48 -15.99 -13.28 -6.44
CA MET A 48 -14.83 -13.13 -7.33
C MET A 48 -13.96 -14.38 -7.34
N LEU A 49 -13.84 -15.06 -6.20
CA LEU A 49 -13.15 -16.35 -6.14
C LEU A 49 -13.87 -17.41 -6.99
N GLU A 50 -15.22 -17.40 -6.96
CA GLU A 50 -16.04 -18.26 -7.83
C GLU A 50 -15.91 -17.86 -9.31
N ALA A 51 -15.66 -16.59 -9.59
CA ALA A 51 -15.44 -16.06 -10.95
C ALA A 51 -14.02 -16.28 -11.48
N GLY A 52 -13.11 -16.83 -10.68
CA GLY A 52 -11.75 -17.21 -11.07
C GLY A 52 -10.69 -16.14 -10.84
N LEU A 53 -10.89 -15.27 -9.84
CA LEU A 53 -9.88 -14.30 -9.41
C LEU A 53 -8.58 -15.00 -8.98
N ASP A 54 -8.67 -16.07 -8.20
CA ASP A 54 -7.56 -16.97 -7.87
C ASP A 54 -7.25 -17.87 -9.07
N SER A 55 -6.42 -17.37 -9.97
CA SER A 55 -6.18 -18.01 -11.28
C SER A 55 -5.25 -19.21 -11.21
N ASP A 56 -4.35 -19.25 -10.24
CA ASP A 56 -3.41 -20.35 -10.02
C ASP A 56 -3.90 -21.36 -8.96
N SER A 57 -4.98 -21.03 -8.27
CA SER A 57 -5.67 -21.84 -7.28
C SER A 57 -4.79 -22.18 -6.05
N ASP A 58 -3.96 -21.25 -5.63
CA ASP A 58 -3.12 -21.41 -4.46
C ASP A 58 -3.78 -20.90 -3.15
N GLY A 59 -4.94 -20.25 -3.29
CA GLY A 59 -5.76 -19.73 -2.18
C GLY A 59 -5.28 -18.39 -1.62
N TYR A 60 -4.46 -17.68 -2.36
CA TYR A 60 -3.99 -16.33 -2.04
C TYR A 60 -4.04 -15.47 -3.29
N ILE A 61 -4.58 -14.28 -3.19
CA ILE A 61 -4.72 -13.37 -4.33
C ILE A 61 -3.55 -12.41 -4.37
N GLU A 62 -2.84 -12.43 -5.48
CA GLU A 62 -1.74 -11.52 -5.78
C GLU A 62 -2.19 -10.33 -6.64
N ALA A 63 -1.34 -9.32 -6.69
CA ALA A 63 -1.58 -8.08 -7.44
C ALA A 63 -1.77 -8.31 -8.95
N ASP A 64 -1.08 -9.26 -9.54
CA ASP A 64 -1.20 -9.59 -10.97
C ASP A 64 -2.52 -10.33 -11.30
N GLU A 65 -3.07 -11.07 -10.36
CA GLU A 65 -4.39 -11.67 -10.51
C GLU A 65 -5.49 -10.62 -10.44
N VAL A 66 -5.37 -9.64 -9.52
CA VAL A 66 -6.26 -8.47 -9.46
C VAL A 66 -6.24 -7.72 -10.80
N VAL A 67 -5.04 -7.39 -11.31
CA VAL A 67 -4.91 -6.68 -12.60
C VAL A 67 -5.47 -7.53 -13.76
N SER A 68 -5.23 -8.84 -13.76
CA SER A 68 -5.77 -9.74 -14.79
C SER A 68 -7.29 -9.81 -14.75
N PHE A 69 -7.88 -9.84 -13.57
CA PHE A 69 -9.32 -9.85 -13.38
C PHE A 69 -9.97 -8.54 -13.84
N LEU A 70 -9.32 -7.41 -13.55
CA LEU A 70 -9.79 -6.09 -13.96
C LEU A 70 -9.80 -5.87 -15.47
N GLN A 71 -9.08 -6.67 -16.28
CA GLN A 71 -9.13 -6.56 -17.74
C GLN A 71 -10.55 -6.71 -18.32
N ASP A 72 -11.41 -7.46 -17.65
CA ASP A 72 -12.81 -7.63 -18.07
C ASP A 72 -13.68 -6.41 -17.75
N PHE A 73 -13.23 -5.51 -16.89
CA PHE A 73 -13.92 -4.27 -16.48
C PHE A 73 -13.37 -3.04 -17.19
N GLY A 74 -12.12 -3.07 -17.62
CA GLY A 74 -11.45 -2.02 -18.38
C GLY A 74 -10.82 -0.94 -17.49
N ASP A 75 -10.37 0.12 -18.12
CA ASP A 75 -9.78 1.31 -17.48
C ASP A 75 -10.88 2.13 -16.80
N LEU A 76 -11.02 1.98 -15.51
CA LEU A 76 -12.10 2.58 -14.70
C LEU A 76 -11.75 4.00 -14.25
N ASN A 77 -10.46 4.28 -14.01
CA ASN A 77 -9.98 5.61 -13.60
C ASN A 77 -9.72 6.54 -14.79
N GLY A 78 -9.65 6.01 -16.03
CA GLY A 78 -9.47 6.79 -17.25
C GLY A 78 -8.02 7.25 -17.48
N ASP A 79 -7.03 6.61 -16.86
CA ASP A 79 -5.62 6.95 -17.01
C ASP A 79 -4.98 6.37 -18.29
N GLY A 80 -5.66 5.47 -18.97
CA GLY A 80 -5.27 4.84 -20.24
C GLY A 80 -4.69 3.44 -20.08
N GLU A 81 -4.61 2.91 -18.88
CA GLU A 81 -4.09 1.58 -18.57
C GLU A 81 -5.04 0.86 -17.60
N VAL A 82 -5.07 -0.46 -17.65
CA VAL A 82 -5.74 -1.27 -16.61
C VAL A 82 -4.69 -1.74 -15.64
N ASN A 83 -4.76 -1.27 -14.41
CA ASN A 83 -3.77 -1.50 -13.38
C ASN A 83 -4.40 -1.59 -11.98
N LEU A 84 -3.61 -1.62 -10.90
CA LEU A 84 -4.13 -1.74 -9.54
C LEU A 84 -4.99 -0.54 -9.10
N ARG A 85 -4.82 0.65 -9.71
CA ARG A 85 -5.65 1.82 -9.37
C ARG A 85 -7.12 1.62 -9.76
N ASP A 86 -7.39 0.78 -10.76
CA ASP A 86 -8.76 0.45 -11.12
C ASP A 86 -9.46 -0.37 -10.02
N ALA A 87 -8.72 -1.03 -9.14
CA ALA A 87 -9.31 -1.77 -8.03
C ALA A 87 -9.99 -0.84 -7.00
N VAL A 88 -9.50 0.38 -6.84
CA VAL A 88 -10.02 1.39 -5.89
C VAL A 88 -10.75 2.54 -6.59
N SER A 89 -11.18 2.33 -7.84
CA SER A 89 -11.85 3.34 -8.66
C SER A 89 -13.35 3.14 -8.68
N ASP A 90 -14.11 4.23 -8.85
CA ASP A 90 -15.57 4.20 -8.98
C ASP A 90 -16.02 3.15 -10.02
N GLY A 91 -16.83 2.21 -9.59
CA GLY A 91 -17.34 1.12 -10.44
C GLY A 91 -16.44 -0.11 -10.48
N SER A 92 -15.39 -0.13 -9.70
CA SER A 92 -14.58 -1.33 -9.48
C SER A 92 -15.43 -2.46 -8.87
N PRO A 93 -15.20 -3.70 -9.29
CA PRO A 93 -15.87 -4.83 -8.66
C PRO A 93 -15.41 -5.05 -7.20
N PHE A 94 -14.29 -4.44 -6.79
CA PHE A 94 -13.78 -4.50 -5.41
C PHE A 94 -14.41 -3.43 -4.51
N GLU A 95 -15.16 -2.47 -5.07
CA GLU A 95 -15.86 -1.42 -4.31
C GLU A 95 -17.33 -1.78 -4.14
N ASP A 96 -17.66 -2.56 -3.13
CA ASP A 96 -19.04 -2.91 -2.82
C ASP A 96 -19.62 -2.15 -1.62
N SER A 97 -18.83 -1.28 -1.01
CA SER A 97 -19.17 -0.47 0.17
C SER A 97 -19.42 -1.29 1.43
N ILE A 98 -18.77 -2.45 1.54
CA ILE A 98 -18.82 -3.32 2.70
C ILE A 98 -17.41 -3.42 3.32
N ASP A 99 -17.30 -3.35 4.61
CA ASP A 99 -16.11 -3.69 5.40
C ASP A 99 -16.18 -5.20 5.67
N ASP A 100 -15.65 -6.00 4.72
CA ASP A 100 -15.82 -7.46 4.71
C ASP A 100 -14.98 -8.15 5.79
N ASP A 101 -13.82 -7.60 6.15
CA ASP A 101 -12.94 -8.15 7.18
C ASP A 101 -13.26 -7.62 8.61
N GLY A 102 -14.08 -6.57 8.71
CA GLY A 102 -14.52 -5.99 9.98
C GLY A 102 -13.46 -5.16 10.68
N ASN A 103 -12.44 -4.68 9.96
CA ASN A 103 -11.34 -3.89 10.51
C ASN A 103 -11.72 -2.42 10.78
N GLY A 104 -12.87 -1.98 10.23
CA GLY A 104 -13.42 -0.62 10.34
C GLY A 104 -13.01 0.31 9.20
N TYR A 105 -12.52 -0.26 8.09
CA TYR A 105 -12.16 0.45 6.86
C TYR A 105 -12.82 -0.29 5.69
N THR A 106 -13.59 0.40 4.88
CA THR A 106 -14.40 -0.18 3.82
C THR A 106 -13.62 -0.22 2.53
N ASP A 107 -13.64 -1.35 1.83
CA ASP A 107 -13.00 -1.55 0.53
C ASP A 107 -11.48 -1.25 0.54
N ASP A 108 -10.77 -1.48 1.66
CA ASP A 108 -9.34 -1.17 1.82
C ASP A 108 -8.42 -2.23 1.17
N ILE A 109 -8.72 -2.55 -0.08
CA ILE A 109 -8.07 -3.63 -0.84
C ILE A 109 -6.55 -3.45 -1.02
N LEU A 110 -6.07 -2.20 -1.14
CA LEU A 110 -4.66 -1.86 -1.38
C LEU A 110 -4.02 -1.08 -0.24
N GLY A 111 -4.81 -0.63 0.72
CA GLY A 111 -4.37 0.24 1.79
C GLY A 111 -5.38 1.33 2.11
N TRP A 112 -4.91 2.44 2.71
CA TRP A 112 -5.81 3.49 3.18
C TRP A 112 -5.18 4.87 3.11
N ASP A 113 -5.96 5.87 2.71
CA ASP A 113 -5.64 7.28 2.87
C ASP A 113 -6.33 7.82 4.13
N THR A 114 -5.52 8.14 5.15
CA THR A 114 -6.02 8.71 6.43
C THR A 114 -6.16 10.22 6.40
N SER A 115 -5.84 10.86 5.30
CA SER A 115 -5.72 12.32 5.26
C SER A 115 -6.68 13.01 4.32
N GLY A 116 -7.41 12.28 3.48
CA GLY A 116 -8.41 12.80 2.57
C GLY A 116 -8.09 14.14 1.93
N TRP A 117 -8.81 14.60 0.93
CA TRP A 117 -8.57 15.95 0.38
C TRP A 117 -9.02 17.06 1.35
N TYR A 118 -10.26 17.07 1.71
CA TYR A 118 -10.95 17.94 2.70
C TYR A 118 -12.13 17.20 3.31
N GLY A 119 -12.14 15.89 3.19
CA GLY A 119 -13.26 15.03 3.47
C GLY A 119 -12.88 13.83 4.33
N PRO A 120 -13.73 12.83 4.36
CA PRO A 120 -13.42 11.58 5.02
C PRO A 120 -12.20 10.91 4.37
N ASP A 121 -11.55 10.07 5.14
CA ASP A 121 -10.54 9.14 4.65
C ASP A 121 -11.12 8.24 3.55
N ASP A 122 -10.28 7.70 2.70
CA ASP A 122 -10.69 6.81 1.60
C ASP A 122 -9.73 5.64 1.39
N ASN A 123 -10.06 4.77 0.45
CA ASN A 123 -9.34 3.54 0.14
C ASN A 123 -8.29 3.70 -0.98
N ASP A 124 -8.01 4.92 -1.47
CA ASP A 124 -6.94 5.14 -2.45
C ASP A 124 -5.67 5.75 -1.81
N PRO A 125 -4.72 4.91 -1.38
CA PRO A 125 -3.46 5.39 -0.80
C PRO A 125 -2.40 5.78 -1.85
N PHE A 126 -2.80 6.08 -3.10
CA PHE A 126 -1.90 6.56 -4.14
C PHE A 126 -1.38 7.96 -3.78
N PRO A 127 -0.13 8.33 -4.10
CA PRO A 127 0.34 9.69 -3.92
C PRO A 127 -0.38 10.67 -4.84
N LYS A 128 -0.31 11.95 -4.54
CA LYS A 128 -0.95 13.00 -5.35
C LYS A 128 -0.56 12.87 -6.83
N GLU A 129 -1.55 12.73 -7.71
CA GLU A 129 -1.36 12.42 -9.13
C GLU A 129 -0.58 13.49 -9.91
N ASP A 130 -0.92 14.75 -9.70
CA ASP A 130 -0.34 15.88 -10.44
C ASP A 130 1.02 16.33 -9.89
N ALA A 131 1.53 15.66 -8.86
CA ALA A 131 2.81 16.00 -8.28
C ALA A 131 3.95 15.66 -9.24
N SER A 132 4.90 16.56 -9.38
CA SER A 132 6.07 16.32 -10.22
C SER A 132 6.83 15.07 -9.76
N ALA A 133 7.14 14.18 -10.70
CA ALA A 133 8.00 13.04 -10.43
C ALA A 133 9.34 13.50 -9.83
N GLY A 134 9.63 13.15 -8.59
CA GLY A 134 10.81 13.57 -7.84
C GLY A 134 10.57 14.68 -6.80
N GLY A 135 9.35 15.19 -6.65
CA GLY A 135 8.94 16.02 -5.52
C GLY A 135 8.77 15.22 -4.22
N GLY A 136 8.39 15.90 -3.15
CA GLY A 136 8.16 15.27 -1.84
C GLY A 136 7.11 14.15 -1.87
N TRP A 137 6.18 14.18 -2.81
CA TRP A 137 5.17 13.13 -3.01
C TRP A 137 5.73 11.78 -3.48
N ALA A 138 6.93 11.76 -4.07
CA ALA A 138 7.63 10.53 -4.40
C ALA A 138 8.29 9.86 -3.18
N HIS A 139 8.28 10.52 -2.00
CA HIS A 139 8.99 10.04 -0.82
C HIS A 139 8.49 8.68 -0.36
N GLY A 140 7.19 8.49 -0.19
CA GLY A 140 6.62 7.21 0.23
C GLY A 140 6.90 6.07 -0.76
N THR A 141 6.91 6.36 -2.08
CA THR A 141 7.28 5.39 -3.12
C THR A 141 8.76 4.99 -3.02
N HIS A 142 9.67 5.95 -2.77
CA HIS A 142 11.09 5.64 -2.53
C HIS A 142 11.28 4.79 -1.27
N VAL A 143 10.57 5.12 -0.21
CA VAL A 143 10.60 4.35 1.05
C VAL A 143 10.11 2.92 0.83
N ALA A 144 8.99 2.76 0.12
CA ALA A 144 8.45 1.45 -0.24
C ALA A 144 9.44 0.65 -1.11
N GLY A 145 10.15 1.31 -2.04
CA GLY A 145 11.22 0.67 -2.83
C GLY A 145 12.31 0.07 -1.97
N ILE A 146 12.79 0.79 -0.95
CA ILE A 146 13.79 0.27 -0.01
C ILE A 146 13.23 -0.90 0.81
N LEU A 147 11.96 -0.82 1.20
CA LEU A 147 11.31 -1.84 2.02
C LEU A 147 11.02 -3.12 1.22
N ALA A 148 10.42 -2.99 0.04
CA ALA A 148 9.70 -4.07 -0.62
C ALA A 148 9.80 -4.07 -2.15
N ALA A 149 10.75 -3.37 -2.79
CA ALA A 149 10.95 -3.52 -4.23
C ALA A 149 11.16 -4.99 -4.61
N THR A 150 10.61 -5.38 -5.75
CA THR A 150 10.66 -6.75 -6.23
C THR A 150 12.10 -7.17 -6.48
N THR A 151 12.53 -8.24 -5.85
CA THR A 151 13.89 -8.73 -5.98
C THR A 151 13.99 -9.71 -7.15
N ASP A 152 15.08 -9.65 -7.91
CA ASP A 152 15.40 -10.59 -9.00
C ASP A 152 14.47 -10.47 -10.23
N ASN A 153 13.97 -9.26 -10.50
CA ASN A 153 13.10 -8.93 -11.64
C ASN A 153 13.81 -8.17 -12.78
N ASP A 154 15.13 -8.01 -12.72
CA ASP A 154 15.95 -7.24 -13.68
C ASP A 154 15.57 -5.74 -13.78
N LEU A 155 14.84 -5.20 -12.81
CA LEU A 155 14.42 -3.80 -12.72
C LEU A 155 14.96 -3.14 -11.46
N GLY A 156 15.01 -1.81 -11.45
CA GLY A 156 15.18 -0.95 -10.30
C GLY A 156 16.21 -1.40 -9.28
N MET A 157 15.74 -1.79 -8.12
CA MET A 157 16.61 -2.12 -6.97
C MET A 157 16.11 -3.36 -6.21
N SER A 158 17.03 -4.05 -5.54
CA SER A 158 16.64 -5.06 -4.56
C SER A 158 16.27 -4.40 -3.23
N SER A 159 15.13 -4.77 -2.68
CA SER A 159 14.68 -4.30 -1.37
C SER A 159 15.47 -4.92 -0.21
N THR A 160 15.18 -4.45 1.00
CA THR A 160 15.68 -5.07 2.24
C THR A 160 14.92 -6.34 2.63
N SER A 161 13.78 -6.61 1.99
CA SER A 161 12.89 -7.72 2.31
C SER A 161 12.57 -8.54 1.07
N TYR A 162 12.98 -9.78 1.04
CA TYR A 162 12.75 -10.66 -0.11
C TYR A 162 11.27 -11.09 -0.16
N ASN A 163 10.56 -10.71 -1.24
CA ASN A 163 9.14 -11.05 -1.49
C ASN A 163 8.16 -10.72 -0.35
N ALA A 164 8.52 -9.83 0.57
CA ALA A 164 7.56 -9.35 1.57
C ALA A 164 6.57 -8.38 0.90
N LYS A 165 5.32 -8.48 1.29
CA LYS A 165 4.27 -7.60 0.77
C LYS A 165 4.27 -6.28 1.52
N PHE A 166 3.99 -5.19 0.82
CA PHE A 166 3.83 -3.88 1.44
C PHE A 166 2.40 -3.37 1.30
N ILE A 167 1.95 -2.66 2.33
CA ILE A 167 0.70 -1.91 2.31
C ILE A 167 1.02 -0.41 2.27
N SER A 168 0.35 0.31 1.38
CA SER A 168 0.44 1.76 1.32
C SER A 168 -0.51 2.39 2.33
N VAL A 169 0.01 3.34 3.11
CA VAL A 169 -0.81 4.15 4.02
C VAL A 169 -0.47 5.61 3.79
N LYS A 170 -1.34 6.31 3.08
CA LYS A 170 -1.18 7.73 2.78
C LYS A 170 -1.63 8.57 3.97
N THR A 171 -0.79 9.52 4.35
CA THR A 171 -1.03 10.40 5.51
C THR A 171 -0.79 11.87 5.20
N SER A 172 -0.59 12.20 3.93
CA SER A 172 -0.35 13.56 3.43
C SER A 172 -1.53 14.04 2.62
N ARG A 173 -2.01 15.25 2.91
CA ARG A 173 -3.20 15.83 2.27
C ARG A 173 -2.88 16.36 0.88
N GLU A 174 -3.68 16.05 -0.10
CA GLU A 174 -3.48 16.46 -1.50
C GLU A 174 -3.54 17.95 -1.76
N ASN A 175 -4.12 18.73 -0.85
CA ASN A 175 -4.11 20.20 -0.93
C ASN A 175 -2.77 20.84 -0.55
N GLN A 176 -1.79 20.04 -0.19
CA GLN A 176 -0.45 20.52 0.13
C GLN A 176 0.37 20.81 -1.12
N SER A 177 1.51 21.50 -0.91
CA SER A 177 2.47 21.81 -1.97
C SER A 177 2.95 20.55 -2.69
N ASP A 178 3.19 20.66 -3.99
CA ASP A 178 3.74 19.57 -4.79
C ASP A 178 5.19 19.23 -4.39
N ASP A 179 5.91 20.21 -3.84
CA ASP A 179 7.32 20.04 -3.51
C ASP A 179 7.57 19.56 -2.08
N ASP A 180 6.64 19.83 -1.15
CA ASP A 180 6.86 19.59 0.30
C ASP A 180 5.56 19.17 1.00
N PRO A 181 5.05 17.95 0.73
CA PRO A 181 3.94 17.41 1.48
C PRO A 181 4.39 17.04 2.90
N GLY A 182 3.56 17.38 3.88
CA GLY A 182 3.79 16.99 5.27
C GLY A 182 2.87 15.86 5.70
N VAL A 183 3.32 14.98 6.54
CA VAL A 183 2.48 13.99 7.19
C VAL A 183 1.57 14.68 8.20
N ASN A 184 0.26 14.58 8.02
CA ASN A 184 -0.75 15.24 8.86
C ASN A 184 -1.37 14.30 9.88
N ASP A 185 -1.72 13.11 9.43
CA ASP A 185 -2.50 12.13 10.19
C ASP A 185 -1.74 10.81 10.41
N GLY A 186 -0.41 10.91 10.62
CA GLY A 186 0.49 9.75 10.76
C GLY A 186 0.10 8.77 11.87
N TYR A 187 -0.47 9.22 12.98
CA TYR A 187 -0.94 8.32 14.04
C TYR A 187 -2.19 7.53 13.62
N ALA A 188 -3.07 8.12 12.82
CA ALA A 188 -4.20 7.39 12.24
C ALA A 188 -3.68 6.32 11.28
N GLY A 189 -2.69 6.66 10.44
CA GLY A 189 -2.03 5.70 9.55
C GLY A 189 -1.36 4.53 10.28
N ILE A 190 -0.67 4.79 11.40
CA ILE A 190 -0.11 3.74 12.26
C ILE A 190 -1.21 2.83 12.81
N THR A 191 -2.34 3.42 13.23
CA THR A 191 -3.48 2.68 13.77
C THR A 191 -4.11 1.80 12.70
N TYR A 192 -4.29 2.33 11.49
CA TYR A 192 -4.76 1.56 10.34
C TYR A 192 -3.84 0.37 10.05
N ALA A 193 -2.55 0.62 9.84
CA ALA A 193 -1.58 -0.44 9.54
C ALA A 193 -1.55 -1.56 10.58
N ALA A 194 -1.67 -1.20 11.87
CA ALA A 194 -1.74 -2.18 12.95
C ALA A 194 -3.03 -3.02 12.90
N LYS A 195 -4.16 -2.42 12.55
CA LYS A 195 -5.43 -3.12 12.39
C LYS A 195 -5.42 -4.04 11.16
N ALA A 196 -4.99 -3.53 10.01
CA ALA A 196 -4.87 -4.32 8.78
C ALA A 196 -4.08 -5.62 9.04
N GLY A 197 -2.92 -5.51 9.69
CA GLY A 197 -2.15 -6.70 10.05
C GLY A 197 -2.82 -7.60 11.10
N TYR A 198 -3.49 -7.02 12.11
CA TYR A 198 -4.17 -7.80 13.14
C TYR A 198 -5.34 -8.62 12.58
N PHE A 199 -6.19 -8.01 11.76
CA PHE A 199 -7.35 -8.67 11.17
C PHE A 199 -6.94 -9.70 10.10
N SER A 200 -5.86 -9.44 9.37
CA SER A 200 -5.26 -10.41 8.42
C SER A 200 -4.44 -11.51 9.09
N GLY A 201 -4.18 -11.42 10.40
CA GLY A 201 -3.36 -12.39 11.13
C GLY A 201 -1.87 -12.34 10.76
N LEU A 202 -1.39 -11.20 10.23
CA LEU A 202 -0.03 -11.02 9.77
C LEU A 202 0.84 -10.31 10.80
N PHE A 203 2.13 -10.65 10.83
CA PHE A 203 3.11 -9.88 11.57
C PHE A 203 3.42 -8.59 10.81
N THR A 204 3.07 -7.45 11.38
CA THR A 204 3.21 -6.15 10.71
C THR A 204 4.40 -5.37 11.21
N ILE A 205 5.20 -4.89 10.27
CA ILE A 205 6.30 -3.94 10.53
C ILE A 205 5.88 -2.59 9.96
N ILE A 206 5.76 -1.58 10.81
CA ILE A 206 5.30 -0.25 10.41
C ILE A 206 6.49 0.69 10.29
N ASN A 207 6.76 1.12 9.06
CA ASN A 207 7.79 2.11 8.78
C ASN A 207 7.19 3.51 8.78
N ASN A 208 7.86 4.42 9.50
CA ASN A 208 7.50 5.82 9.63
C ASN A 208 8.72 6.68 9.30
N SER A 209 8.94 6.96 8.01
CA SER A 209 10.10 7.73 7.54
C SER A 209 9.86 9.24 7.57
N TRP A 210 9.21 9.74 8.60
CA TRP A 210 8.88 11.15 8.79
C TRP A 210 9.14 11.61 10.22
N GLY A 211 9.20 12.92 10.43
CA GLY A 211 9.40 13.49 11.75
C GLY A 211 9.11 14.99 11.78
N GLY A 212 8.79 15.51 12.96
CA GLY A 212 8.64 16.95 13.16
C GLY A 212 10.01 17.64 13.21
N GLY A 213 10.05 18.95 12.92
CA GLY A 213 11.20 19.81 13.20
C GLY A 213 11.59 19.63 14.65
N GLY A 214 12.92 19.52 14.91
CA GLY A 214 13.44 19.24 16.25
C GLY A 214 12.84 20.17 17.30
N PHE A 215 12.52 19.62 18.45
CA PHE A 215 12.07 20.42 19.61
C PHE A 215 13.08 21.54 19.85
N SER A 216 12.62 22.77 19.76
CA SER A 216 13.46 23.88 20.20
C SER A 216 13.60 23.78 21.73
N SER A 217 14.74 24.22 22.24
CA SER A 217 14.98 24.24 23.72
C SER A 217 13.97 25.12 24.47
N SER A 218 13.04 25.78 23.77
CA SER A 218 11.94 26.57 24.31
C SER A 218 10.63 25.77 24.47
N ASP A 219 10.57 24.55 23.93
CA ASP A 219 9.40 23.69 24.11
C ASP A 219 9.44 23.09 25.51
N ASN A 220 8.80 23.79 26.46
CA ASN A 220 8.60 23.28 27.79
C ASN A 220 7.74 22.03 27.73
N LEU A 221 8.37 20.87 27.70
CA LEU A 221 7.72 19.61 28.05
C LEU A 221 7.41 19.70 29.54
N SER A 222 6.20 20.12 29.90
CA SER A 222 5.74 19.93 31.28
C SER A 222 5.60 18.42 31.50
N PRO A 223 6.27 17.84 32.50
CA PRO A 223 6.03 16.45 32.85
C PRO A 223 4.59 16.35 33.40
N GLU A 224 3.72 15.59 32.73
CA GLU A 224 2.52 15.04 33.32
C GLU A 224 2.83 13.75 34.07
#